data_232fd383e33acadaa5bafdfeb6c40a8f
#
_entry.id   232fd383e33acadaa5bafdfeb6c40a8f
#
_cell.length_a   1.000
_cell.length_b   1.000
_cell.length_c   1.000
_cell.angle_alpha   90.00
_cell.angle_beta   90.00
_cell.angle_gamma   90.00
#
_symmetry.space_group_name_H-M   'P 1'
#
loop_
_entity.id
_entity.type
_entity.pdbx_description
1 polymer ?
#
loop_
_entity_poly.entity_id
_entity_poly.type
_entity_poly.pdbx_seq_one_letter_code
_entity_poly.pdbx_strand_id
1 'polypeptide(L)'
;MPYKTVVLDLDGTLVDSAPGIVQSITHTLREMGQPVPSIGELLRWVGPPLPESFHLLGNVPRNDVEKALAIYRERYLEVGAYDSKLFDGVGALLRDLKERNTSLAIATSKPHTPAVLMLEHFTLAHHFDVIATAWDDETRGEKPLIVGDALEELADKGHNTTDIVMVGDRIHDVEGAKEHGLTSIIVGWGYGTGEEWGHADYVAHTPRQLRTLLGLPAPRDFS
;
A
#
# COMPACT_ATOMS: atom_id res chain seq x y z
N MET A 1 -15.97 19.37 0.90
CA MET A 1 -14.87 18.37 0.96
C MET A 1 -13.68 18.98 0.25
N PRO A 2 -12.50 18.92 0.82
CA PRO A 2 -11.32 19.44 0.14
C PRO A 2 -10.93 18.58 -1.09
N TYR A 3 -11.23 17.26 -1.07
CA TYR A 3 -10.85 16.35 -2.14
C TYR A 3 -12.06 15.65 -2.75
N LYS A 4 -12.07 15.52 -4.06
CA LYS A 4 -13.07 14.78 -4.85
C LYS A 4 -12.61 13.39 -5.20
N THR A 5 -11.30 13.18 -5.18
CA THR A 5 -10.66 11.89 -5.45
C THR A 5 -9.62 11.59 -4.36
N VAL A 6 -9.62 10.37 -3.87
CA VAL A 6 -8.65 9.86 -2.90
C VAL A 6 -7.96 8.65 -3.50
N VAL A 7 -6.65 8.77 -3.68
CA VAL A 7 -5.76 7.67 -4.07
C VAL A 7 -5.16 7.09 -2.81
N LEU A 8 -5.21 5.79 -2.64
CA LEU A 8 -4.80 5.10 -1.41
C LEU A 8 -3.75 4.02 -1.73
N ASP A 9 -2.72 3.93 -0.93
CA ASP A 9 -1.90 2.73 -0.90
C ASP A 9 -2.62 1.60 -0.15
N LEU A 10 -2.08 0.38 -0.24
CA LEU A 10 -2.69 -0.82 0.35
C LEU A 10 -1.95 -1.28 1.61
N ASP A 11 -0.69 -1.76 1.44
CA ASP A 11 0.10 -2.32 2.52
C ASP A 11 0.56 -1.21 3.49
N GLY A 12 0.27 -1.34 4.79
CA GLY A 12 0.60 -0.31 5.78
C GLY A 12 -0.38 0.86 5.84
N THR A 13 -1.25 1.01 4.85
CA THR A 13 -2.24 2.08 4.78
C THR A 13 -3.65 1.58 5.08
N LEU A 14 -4.14 0.64 4.32
CA LEU A 14 -5.45 0.00 4.51
C LEU A 14 -5.35 -1.32 5.25
N VAL A 15 -4.28 -2.07 5.00
CA VAL A 15 -4.07 -3.44 5.49
C VAL A 15 -2.73 -3.54 6.22
N ASP A 16 -2.77 -4.09 7.44
CA ASP A 16 -1.58 -4.58 8.15
C ASP A 16 -1.21 -5.94 7.57
N SER A 17 -0.36 -5.94 6.55
CA SER A 17 0.11 -7.12 5.82
C SER A 17 1.50 -7.60 6.27
N ALA A 18 2.16 -6.86 7.15
CA ALA A 18 3.51 -7.20 7.60
C ALA A 18 3.64 -8.62 8.17
N PRO A 19 2.70 -9.17 8.95
CA PRO A 19 2.82 -10.54 9.45
C PRO A 19 3.04 -11.55 8.33
N GLY A 20 2.19 -11.54 7.30
CA GLY A 20 2.26 -12.46 6.17
C GLY A 20 3.48 -12.24 5.28
N ILE A 21 3.87 -10.98 5.04
CA ILE A 21 5.07 -10.63 4.27
C ILE A 21 6.32 -11.13 5.00
N VAL A 22 6.48 -10.79 6.28
CA VAL A 22 7.64 -11.18 7.10
C VAL A 22 7.75 -12.70 7.22
N GLN A 23 6.62 -13.40 7.41
CA GLN A 23 6.59 -14.86 7.45
C GLN A 23 7.04 -15.47 6.13
N SER A 24 6.58 -14.93 5.00
CA SER A 24 6.94 -15.42 3.66
C SER A 24 8.41 -15.15 3.32
N ILE A 25 8.94 -13.97 3.67
CA ILE A 25 10.37 -13.65 3.53
C ILE A 25 11.22 -14.59 4.40
N THR A 26 10.81 -14.81 5.65
CA THR A 26 11.51 -15.72 6.58
C THR A 26 11.57 -17.14 6.03
N HIS A 27 10.46 -17.63 5.48
CA HIS A 27 10.40 -18.92 4.82
C HIS A 27 11.37 -18.98 3.64
N THR A 28 11.33 -18.00 2.75
CA THR A 28 12.18 -17.92 1.57
C THR A 28 13.66 -17.92 1.91
N LEU A 29 14.08 -17.09 2.87
CA LEU A 29 15.49 -17.03 3.29
C LEU A 29 15.97 -18.36 3.84
N ARG A 30 15.14 -19.09 4.60
CA ARG A 30 15.47 -20.44 5.09
C ARG A 30 15.64 -21.44 3.96
N GLU A 31 14.71 -21.47 2.99
CA GLU A 31 14.80 -22.33 1.80
C GLU A 31 16.04 -22.02 0.93
N MET A 32 16.46 -20.74 0.92
CA MET A 32 17.67 -20.29 0.22
C MET A 32 18.95 -20.52 1.05
N GLY A 33 18.87 -21.04 2.28
CA GLY A 33 20.01 -21.24 3.17
C GLY A 33 20.64 -19.93 3.65
N GLN A 34 19.89 -18.82 3.62
CA GLN A 34 20.35 -17.51 4.05
C GLN A 34 20.02 -17.25 5.52
N PRO A 35 20.82 -16.42 6.22
CA PRO A 35 20.48 -15.96 7.56
C PRO A 35 19.14 -15.19 7.55
N VAL A 36 18.32 -15.43 8.58
CA VAL A 36 17.06 -14.69 8.75
C VAL A 36 17.34 -13.47 9.63
N PRO A 37 17.13 -12.24 9.15
CA PRO A 37 17.27 -11.02 9.95
C PRO A 37 16.26 -10.97 11.09
N SER A 38 16.48 -10.05 12.04
CA SER A 38 15.51 -9.78 13.10
C SER A 38 14.18 -9.25 12.52
N ILE A 39 13.08 -9.41 13.26
CA ILE A 39 11.77 -8.90 12.86
C ILE A 39 11.81 -7.40 12.54
N GLY A 40 12.54 -6.61 13.35
CA GLY A 40 12.67 -5.16 13.13
C GLY A 40 13.38 -4.82 11.81
N GLU A 41 14.33 -5.66 11.38
CA GLU A 41 14.98 -5.50 10.06
C GLU A 41 14.04 -5.95 8.93
N LEU A 42 13.33 -7.06 9.09
CA LEU A 42 12.39 -7.57 8.09
C LEU A 42 11.21 -6.62 7.83
N LEU A 43 10.78 -5.87 8.84
CA LEU A 43 9.74 -4.84 8.65
C LEU A 43 10.15 -3.73 7.68
N ARG A 44 11.45 -3.49 7.51
CA ARG A 44 11.96 -2.51 6.52
C ARG A 44 11.81 -3.00 5.07
N TRP A 45 11.54 -4.30 4.87
CA TRP A 45 11.32 -4.89 3.54
C TRP A 45 9.85 -4.74 3.10
N VAL A 46 8.97 -4.32 3.99
CA VAL A 46 7.56 -4.07 3.66
C VAL A 46 7.45 -2.72 2.97
N GLY A 47 7.02 -2.72 1.71
CA GLY A 47 6.88 -1.55 0.84
C GLY A 47 7.94 -1.45 -0.26
N PRO A 48 9.25 -1.54 0.02
CA PRO A 48 10.28 -1.58 -1.03
C PRO A 48 10.16 -2.79 -1.95
N PRO A 49 10.68 -2.70 -3.20
CA PRO A 49 10.74 -3.82 -4.13
C PRO A 49 11.50 -5.02 -3.54
N LEU A 50 10.90 -6.19 -3.53
CA LEU A 50 11.48 -7.41 -2.96
C LEU A 50 12.73 -7.91 -3.69
N PRO A 51 12.87 -7.79 -5.03
CA PRO A 51 14.09 -8.21 -5.72
C PRO A 51 15.35 -7.59 -5.13
N GLU A 52 15.33 -6.27 -4.91
CA GLU A 52 16.44 -5.56 -4.30
C GLU A 52 16.64 -5.91 -2.83
N SER A 53 15.54 -6.06 -2.09
CA SER A 53 15.58 -6.44 -0.68
C SER A 53 16.22 -7.82 -0.50
N PHE A 54 15.85 -8.82 -1.29
CA PHE A 54 16.50 -10.14 -1.24
C PHE A 54 17.99 -10.06 -1.56
N HIS A 55 18.38 -9.26 -2.56
CA HIS A 55 19.79 -9.14 -2.92
C HIS A 55 20.60 -8.36 -1.89
N LEU A 56 20.17 -7.14 -1.56
CA LEU A 56 20.95 -6.20 -0.75
C LEU A 56 20.89 -6.47 0.75
N LEU A 57 19.74 -6.92 1.24
CA LEU A 57 19.49 -7.12 2.66
C LEU A 57 19.50 -8.61 3.05
N GLY A 58 19.06 -9.48 2.14
CA GLY A 58 18.96 -10.93 2.36
C GLY A 58 20.21 -11.72 1.93
N ASN A 59 21.23 -11.04 1.38
CA ASN A 59 22.45 -11.67 0.85
C ASN A 59 22.19 -12.75 -0.22
N VAL A 60 21.05 -12.69 -0.90
CA VAL A 60 20.75 -13.62 -2.00
C VAL A 60 21.58 -13.20 -3.23
N PRO A 61 22.37 -14.12 -3.83
CA PRO A 61 23.11 -13.82 -5.05
C PRO A 61 22.16 -13.33 -6.17
N ARG A 62 22.59 -12.35 -6.98
CA ARG A 62 21.75 -11.80 -8.05
C ARG A 62 21.14 -12.85 -8.96
N ASN A 63 21.91 -13.88 -9.29
CA ASN A 63 21.46 -14.99 -10.16
C ASN A 63 20.39 -15.88 -9.50
N ASP A 64 20.23 -15.81 -8.19
CA ASP A 64 19.28 -16.61 -7.41
C ASP A 64 18.06 -15.80 -6.95
N VAL A 65 18.00 -14.49 -7.24
CA VAL A 65 16.90 -13.61 -6.82
C VAL A 65 15.56 -14.09 -7.40
N GLU A 66 15.51 -14.47 -8.67
CA GLU A 66 14.30 -15.01 -9.29
C GLU A 66 13.80 -16.29 -8.61
N LYS A 67 14.71 -17.14 -8.19
CA LYS A 67 14.36 -18.34 -7.40
C LYS A 67 13.79 -17.96 -6.03
N ALA A 68 14.38 -16.97 -5.36
CA ALA A 68 13.87 -16.49 -4.09
C ALA A 68 12.48 -15.89 -4.24
N LEU A 69 12.26 -15.07 -5.29
CA LEU A 69 10.95 -14.50 -5.60
C LEU A 69 9.89 -15.57 -5.89
N ALA A 70 10.25 -16.62 -6.62
CA ALA A 70 9.32 -17.73 -6.89
C ALA A 70 8.87 -18.40 -5.58
N ILE A 71 9.80 -18.71 -4.68
CA ILE A 71 9.50 -19.30 -3.36
C ILE A 71 8.64 -18.34 -2.53
N TYR A 72 8.98 -17.05 -2.52
CA TYR A 72 8.21 -16.04 -1.81
C TYR A 72 6.77 -15.94 -2.33
N ARG A 73 6.59 -15.82 -3.66
CA ARG A 73 5.27 -15.67 -4.29
C ARG A 73 4.38 -16.87 -3.99
N GLU A 74 4.90 -18.08 -4.15
CA GLU A 74 4.18 -19.31 -3.80
C GLU A 74 3.70 -19.26 -2.34
N ARG A 75 4.62 -19.05 -1.40
CA ARG A 75 4.31 -18.98 0.03
C ARG A 75 3.35 -17.85 0.38
N TYR A 76 3.54 -16.67 -0.22
CA TYR A 76 2.69 -15.52 0.05
C TYR A 76 1.26 -15.73 -0.44
N LEU A 77 1.07 -16.25 -1.65
CA LEU A 77 -0.27 -16.50 -2.20
C LEU A 77 -1.01 -17.61 -1.46
N GLU A 78 -0.31 -18.63 -0.96
CA GLU A 78 -0.94 -19.73 -0.23
C GLU A 78 -1.34 -19.35 1.20
N VAL A 79 -0.52 -18.58 1.90
CA VAL A 79 -0.65 -18.33 3.34
C VAL A 79 -0.50 -16.86 3.70
N GLY A 80 0.55 -16.19 3.20
CA GLY A 80 0.93 -14.87 3.66
C GLY A 80 -0.12 -13.80 3.39
N ALA A 81 -0.82 -13.86 2.26
CA ALA A 81 -1.88 -12.90 1.94
C ALA A 81 -3.04 -12.93 2.94
N TYR A 82 -3.30 -14.08 3.53
CA TYR A 82 -4.37 -14.29 4.52
C TYR A 82 -3.92 -14.00 5.97
N ASP A 83 -2.62 -13.94 6.23
CA ASP A 83 -2.05 -13.53 7.52
C ASP A 83 -1.92 -11.99 7.56
N SER A 84 -3.05 -11.33 7.44
CA SER A 84 -3.19 -9.87 7.34
C SER A 84 -4.50 -9.44 7.98
N LYS A 85 -4.63 -8.16 8.30
CA LYS A 85 -5.88 -7.59 8.85
C LYS A 85 -6.08 -6.15 8.36
N LEU A 86 -7.34 -5.71 8.29
CA LEU A 86 -7.64 -4.31 8.06
C LEU A 86 -7.22 -3.48 9.27
N PHE A 87 -6.66 -2.30 9.01
CA PHE A 87 -6.53 -1.31 10.08
C PHE A 87 -7.90 -0.83 10.55
N ASP A 88 -8.00 -0.50 11.84
CA ASP A 88 -9.26 -0.09 12.46
C ASP A 88 -9.87 1.12 11.73
N GLY A 89 -11.17 1.02 11.45
CA GLY A 89 -11.94 2.10 10.83
C GLY A 89 -11.82 2.23 9.31
N VAL A 90 -10.95 1.45 8.63
CA VAL A 90 -10.77 1.51 7.17
C VAL A 90 -12.08 1.24 6.43
N GLY A 91 -12.80 0.16 6.77
CA GLY A 91 -14.07 -0.16 6.10
C GLY A 91 -15.12 0.95 6.25
N ALA A 92 -15.19 1.59 7.41
CA ALA A 92 -16.09 2.73 7.63
C ALA A 92 -15.63 3.98 6.85
N LEU A 93 -14.32 4.22 6.78
CA LEU A 93 -13.74 5.32 6.00
C LEU A 93 -14.13 5.21 4.51
N LEU A 94 -13.90 4.04 3.91
CA LEU A 94 -14.20 3.81 2.49
C LEU A 94 -15.69 3.97 2.18
N ARG A 95 -16.58 3.41 3.01
CA ARG A 95 -18.03 3.58 2.86
C ARG A 95 -18.42 5.06 2.90
N ASP A 96 -17.96 5.79 3.91
CA ASP A 96 -18.32 7.21 4.07
C ASP A 96 -17.81 8.09 2.93
N LEU A 97 -16.65 7.77 2.35
CA LEU A 97 -16.13 8.43 1.15
C LEU A 97 -17.03 8.15 -0.06
N LYS A 98 -17.42 6.90 -0.29
CA LYS A 98 -18.33 6.52 -1.39
C LYS A 98 -19.72 7.13 -1.24
N GLU A 99 -20.29 7.17 -0.02
CA GLU A 99 -21.56 7.85 0.26
C GLU A 99 -21.56 9.34 -0.12
N ARG A 100 -20.38 9.94 -0.20
CA ARG A 100 -20.17 11.33 -0.62
C ARG A 100 -19.77 11.50 -2.07
N ASN A 101 -19.89 10.43 -2.86
CA ASN A 101 -19.49 10.40 -4.26
C ASN A 101 -18.02 10.80 -4.47
N THR A 102 -17.14 10.44 -3.52
CA THR A 102 -15.70 10.57 -3.69
C THR A 102 -15.21 9.42 -4.57
N SER A 103 -14.44 9.75 -5.61
CA SER A 103 -13.77 8.73 -6.42
C SER A 103 -12.62 8.13 -5.63
N LEU A 104 -12.51 6.80 -5.64
CA LEU A 104 -11.47 6.07 -4.91
C LEU A 104 -10.60 5.27 -5.87
N ALA A 105 -9.29 5.40 -5.72
CA ALA A 105 -8.33 4.57 -6.42
C ALA A 105 -7.34 3.93 -5.46
N ILE A 106 -6.89 2.72 -5.79
CA ILE A 106 -5.68 2.13 -5.23
C ILE A 106 -4.51 2.51 -6.14
N ALA A 107 -3.38 2.86 -5.53
CA ALA A 107 -2.08 2.96 -6.19
C ALA A 107 -1.03 2.29 -5.30
N THR A 108 -0.72 1.02 -5.57
CA THR A 108 0.15 0.21 -4.71
C THR A 108 1.31 -0.43 -5.47
N SER A 109 2.51 -0.40 -4.88
CA SER A 109 3.68 -1.13 -5.39
C SER A 109 3.56 -2.66 -5.22
N LYS A 110 2.48 -3.13 -4.61
CA LYS A 110 2.17 -4.57 -4.56
C LYS A 110 1.84 -5.08 -5.96
N PRO A 111 2.36 -6.25 -6.39
CA PRO A 111 1.99 -6.86 -7.66
C PRO A 111 0.48 -7.12 -7.77
N HIS A 112 -0.02 -7.16 -9.01
CA HIS A 112 -1.46 -7.21 -9.30
C HIS A 112 -2.17 -8.39 -8.62
N THR A 113 -1.67 -9.59 -8.85
CA THR A 113 -2.30 -10.82 -8.32
C THR A 113 -2.47 -10.80 -6.79
N PRO A 114 -1.43 -10.55 -5.96
CA PRO A 114 -1.62 -10.48 -4.52
C PRO A 114 -2.41 -9.23 -4.05
N ALA A 115 -2.39 -8.12 -4.78
CA ALA A 115 -3.19 -6.95 -4.44
C ALA A 115 -4.69 -7.22 -4.60
N VAL A 116 -5.09 -7.79 -5.74
CA VAL A 116 -6.50 -8.16 -6.00
C VAL A 116 -6.97 -9.22 -5.01
N LEU A 117 -6.16 -10.28 -4.77
CA LEU A 117 -6.48 -11.31 -3.79
C LEU A 117 -6.77 -10.73 -2.41
N MET A 118 -5.96 -9.77 -1.96
CA MET A 118 -6.15 -9.11 -0.68
C MET A 118 -7.41 -8.23 -0.64
N LEU A 119 -7.65 -7.46 -1.69
CA LEU A 119 -8.86 -6.62 -1.80
C LEU A 119 -10.14 -7.46 -1.83
N GLU A 120 -10.11 -8.62 -2.46
CA GLU A 120 -11.23 -9.57 -2.49
C GLU A 120 -11.43 -10.25 -1.13
N HIS A 121 -10.34 -10.70 -0.49
CA HIS A 121 -10.37 -11.32 0.84
C HIS A 121 -11.08 -10.42 1.88
N PHE A 122 -10.76 -9.13 1.86
CA PHE A 122 -11.40 -8.15 2.73
C PHE A 122 -12.70 -7.54 2.18
N THR A 123 -13.14 -7.97 1.02
CA THR A 123 -14.34 -7.44 0.35
C THR A 123 -14.25 -5.92 0.14
N LEU A 124 -13.08 -5.41 -0.26
CA LEU A 124 -12.82 -3.99 -0.46
C LEU A 124 -12.85 -3.57 -1.94
N ALA A 125 -12.63 -4.48 -2.87
CA ALA A 125 -12.47 -4.17 -4.30
C ALA A 125 -13.62 -3.31 -4.87
N HIS A 126 -14.84 -3.54 -4.41
CA HIS A 126 -16.04 -2.84 -4.87
C HIS A 126 -16.10 -1.34 -4.47
N HIS A 127 -15.25 -0.89 -3.55
CA HIS A 127 -15.17 0.51 -3.19
C HIS A 127 -14.35 1.34 -4.19
N PHE A 128 -13.48 0.71 -4.98
CA PHE A 128 -12.53 1.40 -5.82
C PHE A 128 -13.01 1.50 -7.27
N ASP A 129 -12.86 2.68 -7.83
CA ASP A 129 -13.15 2.97 -9.23
C ASP A 129 -11.96 2.57 -10.12
N VAL A 130 -10.74 2.59 -9.55
CA VAL A 130 -9.47 2.20 -10.18
C VAL A 130 -8.61 1.41 -9.20
N ILE A 131 -7.90 0.39 -9.70
CA ILE A 131 -6.93 -0.41 -8.94
C ILE A 131 -5.64 -0.47 -9.77
N ALA A 132 -4.75 0.49 -9.54
CA ALA A 132 -3.41 0.53 -10.14
C ALA A 132 -2.40 -0.20 -9.23
N THR A 133 -1.64 -1.11 -9.83
CA THR A 133 -0.72 -2.01 -9.11
C THR A 133 0.60 -2.13 -9.86
N ALA A 134 1.64 -2.61 -9.20
CA ALA A 134 2.81 -3.10 -9.91
C ALA A 134 2.44 -4.28 -10.84
N TRP A 135 3.26 -4.53 -11.84
CA TRP A 135 3.13 -5.73 -12.67
C TRP A 135 3.53 -6.98 -11.86
N ASP A 136 2.97 -8.14 -12.22
CA ASP A 136 3.23 -9.38 -11.49
C ASP A 136 4.69 -9.87 -11.60
N ASP A 137 5.43 -9.40 -12.59
CA ASP A 137 6.87 -9.63 -12.75
C ASP A 137 7.74 -8.60 -11.97
N GLU A 138 7.10 -7.65 -11.28
CA GLU A 138 7.74 -6.59 -10.48
C GLU A 138 8.64 -5.62 -11.28
N THR A 139 8.57 -5.64 -12.62
CA THR A 139 9.38 -4.75 -13.48
C THR A 139 8.88 -3.31 -13.53
N ARG A 140 7.65 -3.05 -13.09
CA ARG A 140 7.03 -1.73 -13.02
C ARG A 140 6.38 -1.57 -11.65
N GLY A 141 7.20 -1.23 -10.64
CA GLY A 141 6.78 -1.16 -9.24
C GLY A 141 7.00 0.20 -8.58
N GLU A 142 7.59 1.18 -9.30
CA GLU A 142 7.86 2.50 -8.75
C GLU A 142 6.56 3.28 -8.51
N LYS A 143 6.38 3.81 -7.31
CA LYS A 143 5.16 4.49 -6.90
C LYS A 143 4.75 5.65 -7.83
N PRO A 144 5.67 6.52 -8.32
CA PRO A 144 5.28 7.58 -9.25
C PRO A 144 4.61 7.06 -10.52
N LEU A 145 5.11 5.97 -11.10
CA LEU A 145 4.53 5.38 -12.31
C LEU A 145 3.13 4.83 -12.02
N ILE A 146 2.94 4.16 -10.89
CA ILE A 146 1.66 3.56 -10.51
C ILE A 146 0.63 4.66 -10.18
N VAL A 147 1.05 5.74 -9.54
CA VAL A 147 0.17 6.91 -9.31
C VAL A 147 -0.24 7.52 -10.64
N GLY A 148 0.69 7.66 -11.59
CA GLY A 148 0.39 8.12 -12.95
C GLY A 148 -0.65 7.25 -13.66
N ASP A 149 -0.47 5.92 -13.62
CA ASP A 149 -1.41 4.95 -14.20
C ASP A 149 -2.81 5.08 -13.56
N ALA A 150 -2.88 5.27 -12.22
CA ALA A 150 -4.14 5.48 -11.52
C ALA A 150 -4.85 6.77 -11.96
N LEU A 151 -4.10 7.87 -12.14
CA LEU A 151 -4.65 9.16 -12.59
C LEU A 151 -5.15 9.10 -14.03
N GLU A 152 -4.41 8.45 -14.92
CA GLU A 152 -4.80 8.26 -16.32
C GLU A 152 -6.10 7.45 -16.40
N GLU A 153 -6.18 6.32 -15.71
CA GLU A 153 -7.38 5.47 -15.71
C GLU A 153 -8.58 6.19 -15.07
N LEU A 154 -8.38 6.99 -14.00
CA LEU A 154 -9.43 7.83 -13.43
C LEU A 154 -9.96 8.85 -14.45
N ALA A 155 -9.06 9.50 -15.19
CA ALA A 155 -9.43 10.48 -16.22
C ALA A 155 -10.21 9.80 -17.36
N ASP A 156 -9.76 8.66 -17.85
CA ASP A 156 -10.41 7.89 -18.91
C ASP A 156 -11.83 7.44 -18.52
N LYS A 157 -12.04 7.15 -17.23
CA LYS A 157 -13.36 6.84 -16.68
C LYS A 157 -14.21 8.07 -16.34
N GLY A 158 -13.69 9.28 -16.59
CA GLY A 158 -14.41 10.54 -16.38
C GLY A 158 -14.50 11.01 -14.94
N HIS A 159 -13.62 10.51 -14.06
CA HIS A 159 -13.52 10.95 -12.67
C HIS A 159 -12.81 12.32 -12.56
N ASN A 160 -13.04 13.00 -11.43
CA ASN A 160 -12.36 14.27 -11.17
C ASN A 160 -10.87 14.05 -10.89
N THR A 161 -10.03 14.77 -11.64
CA THR A 161 -8.56 14.71 -11.53
C THR A 161 -7.94 16.05 -11.07
N THR A 162 -8.69 16.95 -10.46
CA THR A 162 -8.18 18.26 -10.03
C THR A 162 -8.03 18.40 -8.51
N ASP A 163 -8.90 17.76 -7.73
CA ASP A 163 -8.92 17.85 -6.27
C ASP A 163 -8.57 16.48 -5.69
N ILE A 164 -7.31 16.06 -5.89
CA ILE A 164 -6.83 14.72 -5.52
C ILE A 164 -5.91 14.77 -4.31
N VAL A 165 -5.99 13.74 -3.49
CA VAL A 165 -5.03 13.48 -2.42
C VAL A 165 -4.52 12.05 -2.51
N MET A 166 -3.21 11.86 -2.30
CA MET A 166 -2.58 10.56 -2.09
C MET A 166 -2.46 10.29 -0.59
N VAL A 167 -2.89 9.12 -0.16
CA VAL A 167 -2.79 8.63 1.22
C VAL A 167 -1.95 7.37 1.21
N GLY A 168 -0.86 7.38 1.95
CA GLY A 168 0.06 6.24 2.07
C GLY A 168 0.75 6.25 3.43
N ASP A 169 1.66 5.32 3.66
CA ASP A 169 2.40 5.23 4.92
C ASP A 169 3.92 5.40 4.75
N ARG A 170 4.43 5.41 3.50
CA ARG A 170 5.86 5.47 3.20
C ARG A 170 6.25 6.72 2.41
N ILE A 171 7.55 7.00 2.45
CA ILE A 171 8.14 8.09 1.64
C ILE A 171 7.83 7.95 0.15
N HIS A 172 7.75 6.73 -0.38
CA HIS A 172 7.45 6.48 -1.79
C HIS A 172 6.07 7.01 -2.20
N ASP A 173 5.08 6.98 -1.29
CA ASP A 173 3.76 7.55 -1.52
C ASP A 173 3.81 9.08 -1.65
N VAL A 174 4.63 9.71 -0.81
CA VAL A 174 4.87 11.15 -0.85
C VAL A 174 5.59 11.55 -2.14
N GLU A 175 6.60 10.78 -2.55
CA GLU A 175 7.33 11.00 -3.80
C GLU A 175 6.40 10.84 -5.01
N GLY A 176 5.59 9.78 -5.03
CA GLY A 176 4.58 9.56 -6.06
C GLY A 176 3.55 10.69 -6.13
N ALA A 177 3.05 11.14 -4.99
CA ALA A 177 2.15 12.29 -4.94
C ALA A 177 2.80 13.56 -5.48
N LYS A 178 4.02 13.85 -5.04
CA LYS A 178 4.77 15.07 -5.40
C LYS A 178 5.08 15.15 -6.89
N GLU A 179 5.45 14.03 -7.53
CA GLU A 179 5.74 14.00 -8.96
C GLU A 179 4.53 14.40 -9.80
N HIS A 180 3.33 14.09 -9.33
CA HIS A 180 2.07 14.44 -9.98
C HIS A 180 1.38 15.68 -9.41
N GLY A 181 2.04 16.43 -8.52
CA GLY A 181 1.49 17.66 -7.94
C GLY A 181 0.28 17.43 -7.03
N LEU A 182 0.15 16.24 -6.46
CA LEU A 182 -0.92 15.88 -5.54
C LEU A 182 -0.56 16.29 -4.11
N THR A 183 -1.58 16.56 -3.31
CA THR A 183 -1.42 16.62 -1.86
C THR A 183 -1.15 15.22 -1.30
N SER A 184 -0.22 15.13 -0.35
CA SER A 184 0.15 13.88 0.32
C SER A 184 -0.29 13.86 1.78
N ILE A 185 -0.86 12.74 2.21
CA ILE A 185 -1.14 12.45 3.62
C ILE A 185 -0.44 11.15 3.99
N ILE A 186 0.50 11.20 4.93
CA ILE A 186 1.08 10.00 5.52
C ILE A 186 0.24 9.55 6.72
N VAL A 187 -0.01 8.23 6.81
CA VAL A 187 -0.64 7.61 7.98
C VAL A 187 0.44 7.08 8.93
N GLY A 188 0.35 7.44 10.21
CA GLY A 188 1.36 7.10 11.22
C GLY A 188 1.16 5.76 11.92
N TRP A 189 0.22 4.93 11.45
CA TRP A 189 0.01 3.55 11.96
C TRP A 189 0.62 2.48 11.07
N GLY A 190 1.15 2.86 9.90
CA GLY A 190 1.82 1.96 8.95
C GLY A 190 3.29 1.71 9.30
N TYR A 191 4.10 1.43 8.30
CA TYR A 191 5.49 0.98 8.45
C TYR A 191 6.51 2.10 8.26
N GLY A 192 6.05 3.31 7.90
CA GLY A 192 6.89 4.50 7.73
C GLY A 192 7.46 5.03 9.06
N THR A 193 8.54 5.77 8.95
CA THR A 193 9.26 6.35 10.10
C THR A 193 8.91 7.81 10.30
N GLY A 194 9.19 8.35 11.50
CA GLY A 194 9.01 9.78 11.77
C GLY A 194 9.82 10.70 10.86
N GLU A 195 10.94 10.22 10.31
CA GLU A 195 11.72 10.95 9.31
C GLU A 195 10.96 11.07 7.99
N GLU A 196 10.36 9.96 7.52
CA GLU A 196 9.53 9.95 6.31
C GLU A 196 8.32 10.88 6.44
N TRP A 197 7.70 10.96 7.63
CA TRP A 197 6.53 11.80 7.86
C TRP A 197 6.80 13.29 7.62
N GLY A 198 8.05 13.75 7.87
CA GLY A 198 8.44 15.15 7.67
C GLY A 198 8.40 15.62 6.20
N HIS A 199 8.26 14.71 5.25
CA HIS A 199 8.22 15.00 3.81
C HIS A 199 6.79 15.15 3.25
N ALA A 200 5.77 14.70 3.99
CA ALA A 200 4.37 14.80 3.58
C ALA A 200 3.76 16.17 3.88
N ASP A 201 2.72 16.56 3.14
CA ASP A 201 1.97 17.79 3.42
C ASP A 201 1.20 17.68 4.73
N TYR A 202 0.68 16.49 5.04
CA TYR A 202 -0.05 16.20 6.28
C TYR A 202 0.30 14.83 6.84
N VAL A 203 0.17 14.69 8.18
CA VAL A 203 0.32 13.43 8.89
C VAL A 203 -0.95 13.12 9.67
N ALA A 204 -1.48 11.92 9.49
CA ALA A 204 -2.61 11.40 10.24
C ALA A 204 -2.15 10.27 11.18
N HIS A 205 -2.00 10.51 12.47
CA HIS A 205 -1.59 9.49 13.44
C HIS A 205 -2.72 8.53 13.84
N THR A 206 -3.96 8.87 13.50
CA THR A 206 -5.12 8.04 13.80
C THR A 206 -6.12 8.06 12.64
N PRO A 207 -6.95 7.01 12.48
CA PRO A 207 -8.02 7.00 11.49
C PRO A 207 -8.97 8.19 11.63
N ARG A 208 -9.20 8.66 12.86
CA ARG A 208 -10.01 9.86 13.13
C ARG A 208 -9.38 11.12 12.54
N GLN A 209 -8.06 11.30 12.67
CA GLN A 209 -7.35 12.43 12.08
C GLN A 209 -7.39 12.36 10.55
N LEU A 210 -7.19 11.18 9.95
CA LEU A 210 -7.31 10.98 8.51
C LEU A 210 -8.70 11.41 8.02
N ARG A 211 -9.77 10.97 8.69
CA ARG A 211 -11.14 11.40 8.39
C ARG A 211 -11.30 12.92 8.39
N THR A 212 -10.73 13.59 9.39
CA THR A 212 -10.77 15.05 9.48
C THR A 212 -10.05 15.72 8.31
N LEU A 213 -8.85 15.25 7.95
CA LEU A 213 -8.08 15.76 6.81
C LEU A 213 -8.81 15.55 5.48
N LEU A 214 -9.50 14.42 5.33
CA LEU A 214 -10.35 14.14 4.18
C LEU A 214 -11.70 14.87 4.21
N GLY A 215 -11.97 15.68 5.24
CA GLY A 215 -13.21 16.47 5.36
C GLY A 215 -14.44 15.64 5.72
N LEU A 216 -14.24 14.45 6.29
CA LEU A 216 -15.32 13.61 6.80
C LEU A 216 -15.69 14.01 8.24
N PRO A 217 -16.94 13.87 8.65
CA PRO A 217 -17.32 14.06 10.06
C PRO A 217 -16.66 12.99 10.94
N ALA A 218 -16.65 13.25 12.24
CA ALA A 218 -16.29 12.23 13.21
C ALA A 218 -17.11 10.95 12.96
N PRO A 219 -16.54 9.75 13.19
CA PRO A 219 -17.29 8.51 13.09
C PRO A 219 -18.58 8.63 13.92
N ARG A 220 -19.69 8.14 13.39
CA ARG A 220 -20.89 7.94 14.20
C ARG A 220 -20.53 6.85 15.20
N ASP A 221 -20.57 7.18 16.49
CA ASP A 221 -20.43 6.17 17.53
C ASP A 221 -21.56 5.16 17.31
N PHE A 222 -21.25 3.98 16.84
CA PHE A 222 -22.18 2.87 16.89
C PHE A 222 -22.18 2.37 18.34
N SER A 223 -23.13 2.92 19.14
CA SER A 223 -23.49 2.38 20.44
C SER A 223 -24.13 1.00 20.30
#